data_1472813dcb8991c523aac426a3f050e2
#
_entry.id   1472813dcb8991c523aac426a3f050e2
#
_cell.length_a   1.000
_cell.length_b   1.000
_cell.length_c   1.000
_cell.angle_alpha   90.00
_cell.angle_beta   90.00
_cell.angle_gamma   90.00
#
_symmetry.space_group_name_H-M   'P 1'
#
loop_
_entity.id
_entity.type
_entity.pdbx_description
1 polymer ?
#
loop_
_entity_poly.entity_id
_entity_poly.type
_entity_poly.pdbx_seq_one_letter_code
_entity_poly.pdbx_strand_id
1 'polypeptide(L)'
;LEEWLRVMKISKSYGMNHYRYHTCCPPESAFIAADMLGIYMEPQLPFWGTITEEGEENHNQEEQDFLVEEGFNMLKFFGNHPSYCMMSMGNELWGSKKILNDIIGGYKKFDNRHLYTQGSNNFQWFPNVIENDDFFVGVRLANDRLIRGSYAMCDAPLGHIQTDKPAANHDYDSIIRPQKQANSTEVSEDGTVQIQYGTTMKTVKASEADADFIPEVPIVTHEIGQYETYPNFKEIEKYTGSLKARNFEIFRERLEEKGLLPLAEDYFKCSGKLAVQCYKEEMEAVFRSRLLGGFQILDIQDFSGQGTALVGVLNAFMDSKGLITDSEWREFCNDAVVMARFDSYVIEAGSSFKAHAELCNYRPELKGGKLICTLALESGEVIGKVEKDFVSEGNYTDICDAEFTFPQVEKNTKAVLSLEIEGTDIHNHYDLWAIPTVEKTDISGAYIFDEVNDEAESLLKQGKTVLIVPNLSRLENSIEGFYCQDFWCYHMFCIISQMMKKPDP
;
A
#
# COMPACT_ATOMS: atom_id res chain seq x y z
N LEU A 1 12.82 -18.71 -21.11
CA LEU A 1 11.93 -17.77 -21.79
C LEU A 1 10.45 -18.07 -21.51
N GLU A 2 10.00 -19.33 -21.68
CA GLU A 2 8.58 -19.70 -21.53
C GLU A 2 8.03 -19.33 -20.15
N GLU A 3 8.78 -19.59 -19.09
CA GLU A 3 8.38 -19.25 -17.72
C GLU A 3 8.30 -17.73 -17.51
N TRP A 4 9.25 -16.96 -18.03
CA TRP A 4 9.17 -15.50 -17.99
C TRP A 4 7.95 -14.95 -18.74
N LEU A 5 7.65 -15.51 -19.91
CA LEU A 5 6.44 -15.16 -20.65
C LEU A 5 5.17 -15.51 -19.85
N ARG A 6 5.13 -16.65 -19.16
CA ARG A 6 4.00 -17.06 -18.31
C ARG A 6 3.79 -16.05 -17.18
N VAL A 7 4.83 -15.80 -16.39
CA VAL A 7 4.79 -14.90 -15.24
C VAL A 7 4.37 -13.49 -15.66
N MET A 8 5.02 -12.93 -16.68
CA MET A 8 4.75 -11.57 -17.12
C MET A 8 3.36 -11.41 -17.77
N LYS A 9 2.84 -12.44 -18.46
CA LYS A 9 1.46 -12.43 -18.96
C LYS A 9 0.44 -12.40 -17.84
N ILE A 10 0.66 -13.17 -16.78
CA ILE A 10 -0.20 -13.17 -15.59
C ILE A 10 -0.18 -11.78 -14.95
N SER A 11 0.99 -11.23 -14.65
CA SER A 11 1.06 -9.88 -14.05
C SER A 11 0.40 -8.82 -14.93
N LYS A 12 0.59 -8.90 -16.25
CA LYS A 12 -0.04 -7.98 -17.20
C LYS A 12 -1.55 -8.11 -17.23
N SER A 13 -2.12 -9.32 -17.04
CA SER A 13 -3.57 -9.49 -16.93
C SER A 13 -4.15 -8.77 -15.71
N TYR A 14 -3.34 -8.61 -14.65
CA TYR A 14 -3.66 -7.79 -13.48
C TYR A 14 -3.32 -6.30 -13.65
N GLY A 15 -2.98 -5.83 -14.86
CA GLY A 15 -2.70 -4.42 -15.14
C GLY A 15 -1.27 -3.97 -14.81
N MET A 16 -0.39 -4.86 -14.35
CA MET A 16 1.02 -4.51 -14.09
C MET A 16 1.76 -4.30 -15.41
N ASN A 17 2.47 -3.18 -15.52
CA ASN A 17 3.23 -2.82 -16.72
C ASN A 17 4.71 -2.56 -16.45
N HIS A 18 5.15 -2.68 -15.19
CA HIS A 18 6.49 -2.40 -14.75
C HIS A 18 6.99 -3.49 -13.80
N TYR A 19 8.25 -3.87 -13.95
CA TYR A 19 8.97 -4.76 -13.05
C TYR A 19 10.23 -4.08 -12.52
N ARG A 20 10.27 -3.89 -11.21
CA ARG A 20 11.47 -3.53 -10.48
C ARG A 20 12.13 -4.82 -9.97
N TYR A 21 13.40 -4.99 -10.23
CA TYR A 21 14.19 -6.14 -9.77
C TYR A 21 15.01 -5.74 -8.55
N HIS A 22 14.55 -6.13 -7.38
CA HIS A 22 15.18 -5.80 -6.10
C HIS A 22 16.61 -6.36 -6.03
N THR A 23 17.61 -5.48 -6.02
CA THR A 23 19.04 -5.79 -5.89
C THR A 23 19.55 -6.85 -6.87
N CYS A 24 19.00 -6.91 -8.05
CA CYS A 24 19.48 -7.82 -9.09
C CYS A 24 19.18 -7.34 -10.52
N CYS A 25 19.92 -7.90 -11.47
CA CYS A 25 19.60 -7.82 -12.88
C CYS A 25 19.09 -9.19 -13.33
N PRO A 26 17.92 -9.29 -13.96
CA PRO A 26 17.41 -10.57 -14.43
C PRO A 26 18.18 -11.07 -15.68
N PRO A 27 18.05 -12.36 -16.04
CA PRO A 27 18.70 -12.90 -17.22
C PRO A 27 18.06 -12.36 -18.52
N GLU A 28 18.81 -12.42 -19.64
CA GLU A 28 18.38 -11.96 -20.97
C GLU A 28 16.99 -12.47 -21.37
N SER A 29 16.63 -13.71 -21.00
CA SER A 29 15.30 -14.27 -21.27
C SER A 29 14.16 -13.49 -20.64
N ALA A 30 14.39 -12.78 -19.54
CA ALA A 30 13.40 -11.89 -18.94
C ALA A 30 13.20 -10.62 -19.77
N PHE A 31 14.29 -10.01 -20.25
CA PHE A 31 14.23 -8.86 -21.15
C PHE A 31 13.53 -9.22 -22.47
N ILE A 32 13.85 -10.37 -23.08
CA ILE A 32 13.15 -10.85 -24.28
C ILE A 32 11.65 -11.00 -24.03
N ALA A 33 11.26 -11.58 -22.91
CA ALA A 33 9.84 -11.72 -22.56
C ALA A 33 9.17 -10.35 -22.37
N ALA A 34 9.85 -9.42 -21.69
CA ALA A 34 9.37 -8.06 -21.46
C ALA A 34 9.23 -7.27 -22.77
N ASP A 35 10.21 -7.38 -23.70
CA ASP A 35 10.16 -6.79 -25.05
C ASP A 35 8.92 -7.29 -25.81
N MET A 36 8.67 -8.60 -25.76
CA MET A 36 7.52 -9.22 -26.45
C MET A 36 6.18 -8.79 -25.88
N LEU A 37 6.12 -8.46 -24.60
CA LEU A 37 4.88 -8.17 -23.88
C LEU A 37 4.66 -6.67 -23.61
N GLY A 38 5.67 -5.83 -23.86
CA GLY A 38 5.62 -4.40 -23.58
C GLY A 38 5.56 -4.12 -22.07
N ILE A 39 6.52 -4.67 -21.32
CA ILE A 39 6.70 -4.43 -19.89
C ILE A 39 7.96 -3.59 -19.69
N TYR A 40 7.87 -2.57 -18.86
CA TYR A 40 9.01 -1.74 -18.48
C TYR A 40 9.84 -2.44 -17.40
N MET A 41 11.17 -2.47 -17.60
CA MET A 41 12.09 -3.15 -16.70
C MET A 41 12.94 -2.11 -15.95
N GLU A 42 13.07 -2.32 -14.64
CA GLU A 42 13.94 -1.55 -13.75
C GLU A 42 14.87 -2.51 -12.99
N PRO A 43 15.95 -3.01 -13.62
CA PRO A 43 16.97 -3.75 -12.89
C PRO A 43 17.74 -2.83 -11.94
N GLN A 44 18.18 -3.40 -10.81
CA GLN A 44 19.03 -2.72 -9.83
C GLN A 44 20.43 -3.32 -9.80
N LEU A 45 21.40 -2.51 -9.38
CA LEU A 45 22.70 -3.07 -8.98
C LEU A 45 22.49 -4.08 -7.83
N PRO A 46 23.31 -5.12 -7.73
CA PRO A 46 23.21 -6.12 -6.67
C PRO A 46 23.69 -5.56 -5.32
N PHE A 47 23.02 -4.48 -4.86
CA PHE A 47 23.50 -3.73 -3.71
C PHE A 47 22.37 -3.29 -2.78
N TRP A 48 22.54 -3.57 -1.50
CA TRP A 48 21.75 -3.11 -0.38
C TRP A 48 22.70 -2.79 0.77
N GLY A 49 23.21 -1.58 0.81
CA GLY A 49 24.29 -1.23 1.73
C GLY A 49 24.63 0.26 1.74
N THR A 50 25.82 0.58 2.16
CA THR A 50 26.29 1.95 2.35
C THR A 50 27.36 2.31 1.31
N ILE A 51 27.13 3.37 0.57
CA ILE A 51 28.15 3.99 -0.31
C ILE A 51 28.98 4.96 0.55
N THR A 52 30.26 4.65 0.71
CA THR A 52 31.17 5.39 1.60
C THR A 52 32.19 6.21 0.84
N GLU A 53 32.62 7.32 1.42
CA GLU A 53 33.73 8.13 0.91
C GLU A 53 35.07 7.61 1.43
N GLU A 54 36.14 7.92 0.70
CA GLU A 54 37.49 7.56 1.12
C GLU A 54 37.82 8.15 2.49
N GLY A 55 38.27 7.30 3.42
CA GLY A 55 38.57 7.65 4.82
C GLY A 55 37.42 7.46 5.79
N GLU A 56 36.21 7.10 5.34
CA GLU A 56 35.12 6.70 6.23
C GLU A 56 35.34 5.28 6.79
N GLU A 57 34.73 5.01 7.94
CA GLU A 57 34.74 3.67 8.53
C GLU A 57 34.05 2.68 7.59
N ASN A 58 34.66 1.51 7.44
CA ASN A 58 34.21 0.44 6.53
C ASN A 58 34.21 0.80 5.04
N HIS A 59 34.99 1.82 4.63
CA HIS A 59 35.16 2.11 3.22
C HIS A 59 35.76 0.92 2.47
N ASN A 60 35.14 0.53 1.36
CA ASN A 60 35.58 -0.56 0.50
C ASN A 60 35.55 -0.10 -0.96
N GLN A 61 36.69 0.39 -1.45
CA GLN A 61 36.80 0.87 -2.81
C GLN A 61 36.64 -0.25 -3.85
N GLU A 62 37.13 -1.46 -3.55
CA GLU A 62 37.01 -2.59 -4.47
C GLU A 62 35.55 -2.99 -4.70
N GLU A 63 34.74 -2.96 -3.65
CA GLU A 63 33.30 -3.22 -3.75
C GLU A 63 32.61 -2.15 -4.60
N GLN A 64 32.92 -0.88 -4.37
CA GLN A 64 32.33 0.22 -5.13
C GLN A 64 32.77 0.18 -6.60
N ASP A 65 34.02 -0.10 -6.89
CA ASP A 65 34.52 -0.26 -8.25
C ASP A 65 33.84 -1.42 -8.98
N PHE A 66 33.63 -2.55 -8.28
CA PHE A 66 32.87 -3.69 -8.80
C PHE A 66 31.42 -3.30 -9.14
N LEU A 67 30.72 -2.60 -8.24
CA LEU A 67 29.35 -2.16 -8.49
C LEU A 67 29.25 -1.22 -9.70
N VAL A 68 30.21 -0.30 -9.83
CA VAL A 68 30.28 0.61 -10.98
C VAL A 68 30.51 -0.17 -12.29
N GLU A 69 31.43 -1.13 -12.27
CA GLU A 69 31.70 -1.98 -13.45
C GLU A 69 30.49 -2.83 -13.81
N GLU A 70 29.81 -3.42 -12.81
CA GLU A 70 28.62 -4.23 -13.02
C GLU A 70 27.48 -3.41 -13.67
N GLY A 71 27.27 -2.17 -13.24
CA GLY A 71 26.30 -1.30 -13.90
C GLY A 71 26.63 -1.03 -15.38
N PHE A 72 27.90 -0.79 -15.70
CA PHE A 72 28.31 -0.69 -17.11
C PHE A 72 28.11 -2.01 -17.88
N ASN A 73 28.31 -3.15 -17.24
CA ASN A 73 28.07 -4.45 -17.85
C ASN A 73 26.56 -4.65 -18.13
N MET A 74 25.70 -4.31 -17.17
CA MET A 74 24.25 -4.34 -17.38
C MET A 74 23.83 -3.51 -18.60
N LEU A 75 24.35 -2.28 -18.74
CA LEU A 75 24.07 -1.41 -19.88
C LEU A 75 24.62 -1.97 -21.19
N LYS A 76 25.85 -2.53 -21.21
CA LYS A 76 26.46 -3.11 -22.40
C LYS A 76 25.72 -4.35 -22.91
N PHE A 77 25.31 -5.23 -21.98
CA PHE A 77 24.68 -6.50 -22.35
C PHE A 77 23.17 -6.37 -22.62
N PHE A 78 22.47 -5.52 -21.88
CA PHE A 78 21.02 -5.46 -21.93
C PHE A 78 20.46 -4.10 -22.38
N GLY A 79 21.25 -3.05 -22.46
CA GLY A 79 20.78 -1.69 -22.79
C GLY A 79 20.16 -1.53 -24.17
N ASN A 80 20.23 -2.53 -25.06
CA ASN A 80 19.54 -2.52 -26.35
C ASN A 80 18.12 -3.14 -26.31
N HIS A 81 17.72 -3.72 -25.19
CA HIS A 81 16.36 -4.20 -25.04
C HIS A 81 15.40 -3.01 -24.88
N PRO A 82 14.34 -2.89 -25.71
CA PRO A 82 13.36 -1.82 -25.59
C PRO A 82 12.66 -1.78 -24.22
N SER A 83 12.57 -2.91 -23.55
CA SER A 83 12.00 -3.02 -22.20
C SER A 83 12.91 -2.46 -21.10
N TYR A 84 14.23 -2.36 -21.33
CA TYR A 84 15.15 -1.79 -20.34
C TYR A 84 15.01 -0.26 -20.32
N CYS A 85 14.01 0.22 -19.60
CA CYS A 85 13.68 1.65 -19.59
C CYS A 85 14.29 2.41 -18.42
N MET A 86 14.49 1.75 -17.27
CA MET A 86 14.91 2.36 -16.01
C MET A 86 16.07 1.57 -15.38
N MET A 87 16.93 2.25 -14.63
CA MET A 87 18.02 1.66 -13.88
C MET A 87 18.13 2.31 -12.50
N SER A 88 18.25 1.50 -11.47
CA SER A 88 18.37 1.94 -10.09
C SER A 88 19.68 1.43 -9.46
N MET A 89 20.27 2.25 -8.57
CA MET A 89 21.56 1.93 -7.94
C MET A 89 21.46 0.87 -6.84
N GLY A 90 20.27 0.44 -6.47
CA GLY A 90 20.05 -0.58 -5.47
C GLY A 90 18.84 -0.28 -4.60
N ASN A 91 18.72 -1.02 -3.48
CA ASN A 91 17.61 -0.89 -2.56
C ASN A 91 18.05 -0.27 -1.23
N GLU A 92 17.31 0.73 -0.77
CA GLU A 92 17.46 1.32 0.57
C GLU A 92 18.91 1.64 0.95
N LEU A 93 19.62 2.33 0.08
CA LEU A 93 21.03 2.63 0.23
C LEU A 93 21.27 3.73 1.29
N TRP A 94 22.42 3.66 1.91
CA TRP A 94 22.97 4.71 2.79
C TRP A 94 24.20 5.37 2.16
N GLY A 95 24.59 6.50 2.72
CA GLY A 95 25.90 7.10 2.50
C GLY A 95 25.92 8.25 1.53
N SER A 96 27.00 8.38 0.77
CA SER A 96 27.32 9.57 0.01
C SER A 96 26.44 9.77 -1.22
N LYS A 97 25.61 10.82 -1.17
CA LYS A 97 24.82 11.27 -2.33
C LYS A 97 25.73 11.75 -3.47
N LYS A 98 26.89 12.31 -3.13
CA LYS A 98 27.85 12.79 -4.14
C LYS A 98 28.36 11.64 -4.97
N ILE A 99 28.77 10.53 -4.35
CA ILE A 99 29.26 9.35 -5.08
C ILE A 99 28.15 8.73 -5.91
N LEU A 100 26.93 8.58 -5.35
CA LEU A 100 25.77 8.11 -6.11
C LEU A 100 25.50 8.99 -7.34
N ASN A 101 25.56 10.30 -7.19
CA ASN A 101 25.38 11.24 -8.29
C ASN A 101 26.47 11.09 -9.37
N ASP A 102 27.73 10.92 -8.95
CA ASP A 102 28.85 10.75 -9.87
C ASP A 102 28.74 9.42 -10.66
N ILE A 103 28.31 8.34 -10.01
CA ILE A 103 28.07 7.02 -10.64
C ILE A 103 26.96 7.14 -11.69
N ILE A 104 25.81 7.71 -11.34
CA ILE A 104 24.70 7.89 -12.28
C ILE A 104 25.12 8.77 -13.44
N GLY A 105 25.84 9.86 -13.18
CA GLY A 105 26.39 10.72 -14.22
C GLY A 105 27.30 9.99 -15.19
N GLY A 106 28.07 9.02 -14.69
CA GLY A 106 28.88 8.10 -15.51
C GLY A 106 28.03 7.22 -16.42
N TYR A 107 26.98 6.60 -15.89
CA TYR A 107 26.06 5.76 -16.67
C TYR A 107 25.27 6.57 -17.71
N LYS A 108 24.73 7.72 -17.35
CA LYS A 108 24.03 8.62 -18.29
C LYS A 108 24.92 9.10 -19.43
N LYS A 109 26.20 9.34 -19.15
CA LYS A 109 27.17 9.70 -20.18
C LYS A 109 27.49 8.53 -21.11
N PHE A 110 27.45 7.31 -20.60
CA PHE A 110 27.69 6.09 -21.39
C PHE A 110 26.45 5.74 -22.23
N ASP A 111 25.26 5.77 -21.64
CA ASP A 111 24.00 5.49 -22.33
C ASP A 111 22.88 6.38 -21.76
N ASN A 112 22.42 7.34 -22.55
CA ASN A 112 21.39 8.31 -22.16
C ASN A 112 19.98 7.93 -22.62
N ARG A 113 19.78 6.69 -23.05
CA ARG A 113 18.46 6.19 -23.51
C ARG A 113 17.58 5.73 -22.36
N HIS A 114 18.14 5.48 -21.19
CA HIS A 114 17.47 4.98 -20.02
C HIS A 114 17.21 6.09 -19.00
N LEU A 115 16.25 5.87 -18.10
CA LEU A 115 16.01 6.70 -16.94
C LEU A 115 16.76 6.14 -15.73
N TYR A 116 17.37 6.98 -14.94
CA TYR A 116 18.21 6.59 -13.82
C TYR A 116 17.70 7.17 -12.50
N THR A 117 17.84 6.39 -11.42
CA THR A 117 17.57 6.85 -10.07
C THR A 117 18.65 6.40 -9.09
N GLN A 118 18.88 7.19 -8.08
CA GLN A 118 19.88 6.96 -7.03
C GLN A 118 19.70 5.68 -6.23
N GLY A 119 18.57 5.03 -6.35
CA GLY A 119 18.18 3.85 -5.61
C GLY A 119 16.72 3.92 -5.21
N SER A 120 16.19 2.81 -4.76
CA SER A 120 14.81 2.74 -4.30
C SER A 120 14.75 2.95 -2.79
N ASN A 121 14.07 4.01 -2.35
CA ASN A 121 13.84 4.32 -0.94
C ASN A 121 15.12 4.44 -0.10
N ASN A 122 16.11 5.15 -0.62
CA ASN A 122 17.37 5.33 0.09
C ASN A 122 17.18 5.95 1.47
N PHE A 123 18.00 5.51 2.44
CA PHE A 123 18.01 6.02 3.80
C PHE A 123 18.66 7.40 3.86
N GLN A 124 17.91 8.38 3.49
CA GLN A 124 18.23 9.78 3.61
C GLN A 124 17.33 10.40 4.67
N TRP A 125 17.74 11.52 5.25
CA TRP A 125 16.99 12.20 6.30
C TRP A 125 15.56 12.54 5.89
N PHE A 126 15.36 12.86 4.61
CA PHE A 126 14.09 12.97 3.92
C PHE A 126 14.26 12.55 2.47
N PRO A 127 13.13 12.31 1.78
CA PRO A 127 13.17 12.15 0.34
C PRO A 127 13.92 13.34 -0.28
N ASN A 128 14.94 13.06 -1.06
CA ASN A 128 15.83 14.05 -1.62
C ASN A 128 16.34 13.60 -2.98
N VAL A 129 16.05 14.40 -3.99
CA VAL A 129 16.48 14.17 -5.38
C VAL A 129 17.92 14.65 -5.54
N ILE A 130 18.74 13.91 -6.26
CA ILE A 130 20.10 14.32 -6.67
C ILE A 130 20.09 14.76 -8.14
N GLU A 131 21.13 15.51 -8.55
CA GLU A 131 21.19 16.19 -9.85
C GLU A 131 20.95 15.24 -11.05
N ASN A 132 21.46 14.01 -10.98
CA ASN A 132 21.36 13.05 -12.06
C ASN A 132 20.14 12.13 -12.00
N ASP A 133 19.27 12.27 -11.02
CA ASP A 133 18.01 11.51 -11.00
C ASP A 133 17.09 11.96 -12.14
N ASP A 134 16.53 11.02 -12.87
CA ASP A 134 15.45 11.24 -13.84
C ASP A 134 14.08 11.02 -13.21
N PHE A 135 14.02 10.23 -12.14
CA PHE A 135 12.84 9.98 -11.31
C PHE A 135 13.30 9.64 -9.90
N PHE A 136 12.40 9.73 -8.94
CA PHE A 136 12.67 9.41 -7.55
C PHE A 136 11.74 8.30 -7.05
N VAL A 137 12.31 7.29 -6.41
CA VAL A 137 11.55 6.18 -5.81
C VAL A 137 11.74 6.21 -4.31
N GLY A 138 10.67 6.31 -3.53
CA GLY A 138 10.89 6.25 -2.10
C GLY A 138 9.87 6.88 -1.18
N VAL A 139 8.66 7.10 -1.63
CA VAL A 139 7.61 7.70 -0.82
C VAL A 139 6.41 6.79 -0.65
N ARG A 140 5.75 6.93 0.46
CA ARG A 140 4.41 6.40 0.72
C ARG A 140 3.63 7.37 1.60
N LEU A 141 2.33 7.25 1.55
CA LEU A 141 1.44 8.05 2.38
C LEU A 141 1.49 7.60 3.84
N ALA A 142 1.58 8.57 4.75
CA ALA A 142 1.36 8.40 6.17
C ALA A 142 0.15 9.24 6.60
N ASN A 143 -0.28 9.13 7.86
CA ASN A 143 -1.45 9.86 8.35
C ASN A 143 -1.34 11.38 8.23
N ASP A 144 -0.17 11.94 8.50
CA ASP A 144 0.06 13.38 8.61
C ASP A 144 1.27 13.89 7.82
N ARG A 145 2.03 13.01 7.19
CA ARG A 145 3.27 13.36 6.49
C ARG A 145 3.66 12.32 5.44
N LEU A 146 4.54 12.73 4.55
CA LEU A 146 5.23 11.82 3.67
C LEU A 146 6.31 11.08 4.47
N ILE A 147 6.30 9.76 4.39
CA ILE A 147 7.33 8.92 4.98
C ILE A 147 8.10 8.16 3.91
N ARG A 148 9.22 7.64 4.29
CA ARG A 148 10.00 6.76 3.46
C ARG A 148 9.31 5.39 3.32
N GLY A 149 9.19 4.91 2.09
CA GLY A 149 8.67 3.66 1.59
C GLY A 149 8.18 2.58 2.52
N SER A 150 9.01 1.58 2.77
CA SER A 150 8.58 0.24 3.22
C SER A 150 8.22 0.05 4.69
N TYR A 151 8.01 1.09 5.47
CA TYR A 151 7.65 0.95 6.89
C TYR A 151 6.13 0.98 7.11
N ALA A 152 5.46 0.00 6.55
CA ALA A 152 4.02 -0.17 6.67
C ALA A 152 3.51 -0.12 8.10
N MET A 153 4.26 -0.69 9.04
CA MET A 153 3.89 -0.67 10.45
C MET A 153 3.90 0.71 11.09
N CYS A 154 4.55 1.71 10.49
CA CYS A 154 4.57 3.04 11.06
C CYS A 154 3.20 3.70 10.94
N ASP A 155 2.59 3.65 9.76
CA ASP A 155 1.39 4.39 9.47
C ASP A 155 0.40 3.65 8.58
N ALA A 156 0.87 2.90 7.64
CA ALA A 156 -0.01 2.14 6.80
C ALA A 156 -0.32 0.80 7.46
N PRO A 157 -1.41 0.33 7.23
CA PRO A 157 -2.62 0.92 6.66
C PRO A 157 -3.49 1.55 7.72
N LEU A 158 -2.91 2.36 8.58
CA LEU A 158 -3.55 2.90 9.76
C LEU A 158 -4.92 3.49 9.47
N GLY A 159 -5.94 2.83 9.95
CA GLY A 159 -7.30 3.29 9.89
C GLY A 159 -7.93 3.33 8.49
N HIS A 160 -7.25 2.82 7.46
CA HIS A 160 -7.78 2.91 6.12
C HIS A 160 -9.15 2.26 6.03
N ILE A 161 -9.19 0.97 6.29
CA ILE A 161 -10.40 0.20 6.13
C ILE A 161 -10.82 -0.56 7.39
N GLN A 162 -10.13 -0.33 8.50
CA GLN A 162 -10.59 -0.77 9.81
C GLN A 162 -11.68 0.15 10.38
N THR A 163 -12.01 1.20 9.69
CA THR A 163 -13.03 2.17 10.05
C THR A 163 -14.14 2.19 9.02
N ASP A 164 -15.18 2.96 9.28
CA ASP A 164 -16.25 3.23 8.34
C ASP A 164 -15.92 4.25 7.25
N LYS A 165 -14.68 4.76 7.24
CA LYS A 165 -14.24 5.83 6.34
C LYS A 165 -13.24 5.31 5.30
N PRO A 166 -13.45 5.62 4.03
CA PRO A 166 -12.51 5.25 2.97
C PRO A 166 -11.22 6.08 3.04
N ALA A 167 -10.12 5.48 2.58
CA ALA A 167 -8.81 6.14 2.46
C ALA A 167 -8.78 7.18 1.31
N ALA A 168 -9.83 7.30 0.54
CA ALA A 168 -9.99 8.27 -0.54
C ALA A 168 -9.73 9.74 -0.13
N ASN A 169 -9.76 10.03 1.17
CA ASN A 169 -9.43 11.34 1.71
C ASN A 169 -7.93 11.58 1.88
N HIS A 170 -7.08 10.57 1.69
CA HIS A 170 -5.64 10.76 1.67
C HIS A 170 -5.20 11.42 0.36
N ASP A 171 -4.40 12.45 0.48
CA ASP A 171 -3.93 13.28 -0.62
C ASP A 171 -2.41 13.31 -0.66
N TYR A 172 -1.80 12.51 -1.54
CA TYR A 172 -0.36 12.49 -1.74
C TYR A 172 0.16 13.87 -2.14
N ASP A 173 -0.58 14.63 -2.96
CA ASP A 173 -0.11 15.91 -3.48
C ASP A 173 0.08 16.96 -2.39
N SER A 174 -0.81 16.96 -1.38
CA SER A 174 -0.67 17.88 -0.25
C SER A 174 0.53 17.54 0.64
N ILE A 175 0.90 16.27 0.71
CA ILE A 175 1.99 15.78 1.54
C ILE A 175 3.34 15.90 0.83
N ILE A 176 3.39 15.72 -0.50
CA ILE A 176 4.60 15.87 -1.31
C ILE A 176 5.05 17.34 -1.42
N ARG A 177 4.13 18.28 -1.30
CA ARG A 177 4.47 19.70 -1.31
C ARG A 177 5.37 20.07 -0.12
N PRO A 178 6.26 21.09 -0.26
CA PRO A 178 7.15 21.48 0.81
C PRO A 178 6.37 21.76 2.09
N GLN A 179 6.60 20.93 3.08
CA GLN A 179 6.06 21.15 4.42
C GLN A 179 7.24 21.38 5.34
N LYS A 180 7.20 22.46 6.13
CA LYS A 180 8.14 22.62 7.22
C LYS A 180 7.91 21.47 8.20
N GLN A 181 8.81 20.52 8.23
CA GLN A 181 8.74 19.38 9.18
C GLN A 181 8.92 19.80 10.64
N ALA A 182 9.17 21.07 10.89
CA ALA A 182 9.53 21.65 12.19
C ALA A 182 8.50 21.48 13.32
N ASN A 183 7.32 20.94 13.05
CA ASN A 183 6.24 20.97 14.06
C ASN A 183 6.00 19.63 14.78
N SER A 184 6.66 18.55 14.42
CA SER A 184 6.34 17.23 14.99
C SER A 184 7.47 16.58 15.81
N THR A 185 8.67 17.16 15.83
CA THR A 185 9.81 16.59 16.54
C THR A 185 10.24 17.58 17.62
N GLU A 186 10.20 17.17 18.87
CA GLU A 186 10.76 17.94 19.98
C GLU A 186 12.25 18.16 19.72
N VAL A 187 12.64 19.40 19.52
CA VAL A 187 14.05 19.79 19.41
C VAL A 187 14.63 19.77 20.82
N SER A 188 15.68 18.99 21.02
CA SER A 188 16.40 18.94 22.29
C SER A 188 17.07 20.28 22.61
N GLU A 189 17.37 20.55 23.88
CA GLU A 189 17.99 21.81 24.34
C GLU A 189 19.32 22.14 23.61
N ASP A 190 20.01 21.12 23.10
CA ASP A 190 21.26 21.24 22.34
C ASP A 190 21.04 21.49 20.83
N GLY A 191 19.77 21.67 20.40
CA GLY A 191 19.43 21.92 19.02
C GLY A 191 19.46 20.66 18.13
N THR A 192 19.39 19.47 18.72
CA THR A 192 19.35 18.21 18.00
C THR A 192 17.95 17.61 17.97
N VAL A 193 17.68 16.74 17.00
CA VAL A 193 16.47 15.93 16.87
C VAL A 193 16.83 14.47 16.64
N GLN A 194 16.00 13.57 17.12
CA GLN A 194 16.13 12.15 16.80
C GLN A 194 15.30 11.82 15.56
N ILE A 195 15.93 11.17 14.61
CA ILE A 195 15.29 10.75 13.38
C ILE A 195 15.53 9.25 13.16
N GLN A 196 14.59 8.61 12.51
CA GLN A 196 14.73 7.20 12.15
C GLN A 196 15.79 7.06 11.05
N TYR A 197 16.72 6.13 11.26
CA TYR A 197 17.80 5.81 10.32
C TYR A 197 17.84 4.29 10.12
N GLY A 198 17.18 3.83 9.08
CA GLY A 198 16.96 2.42 8.90
C GLY A 198 16.13 1.83 10.05
N THR A 199 16.62 0.79 10.67
CA THR A 199 16.02 0.17 11.85
C THR A 199 16.49 0.80 13.17
N THR A 200 17.30 1.87 13.12
CA THR A 200 17.87 2.56 14.29
C THR A 200 17.46 4.02 14.33
N MET A 201 17.71 4.66 15.48
CA MET A 201 17.55 6.10 15.64
C MET A 201 18.91 6.78 15.58
N LYS A 202 18.98 7.95 14.96
CA LYS A 202 20.17 8.79 14.91
C LYS A 202 19.84 10.21 15.34
N THR A 203 20.73 10.82 16.08
CA THR A 203 20.62 12.21 16.51
C THR A 203 21.32 13.11 15.49
N VAL A 204 20.63 14.13 14.99
CA VAL A 204 21.17 15.13 14.06
C VAL A 204 20.79 16.53 14.48
N LYS A 205 21.44 17.54 13.90
CA LYS A 205 21.04 18.93 14.11
C LYS A 205 19.67 19.19 13.51
N ALA A 206 18.84 19.94 14.22
CA ALA A 206 17.50 20.29 13.74
C ALA A 206 17.55 21.01 12.37
N SER A 207 18.57 21.84 12.12
CA SER A 207 18.80 22.49 10.83
C SER A 207 19.10 21.53 9.67
N GLU A 208 19.56 20.33 9.96
CA GLU A 208 19.80 19.28 8.96
C GLU A 208 18.53 18.45 8.70
N ALA A 209 17.56 18.54 9.60
CA ALA A 209 16.24 17.91 9.47
C ALA A 209 15.20 18.82 8.78
N ASP A 210 15.51 20.09 8.59
CA ASP A 210 14.63 21.12 8.02
C ASP A 210 14.95 21.36 6.53
N ALA A 211 14.85 20.36 5.68
CA ALA A 211 14.97 20.60 4.24
C ALA A 211 13.59 20.64 3.58
N ASP A 212 13.34 21.67 2.82
CA ASP A 212 12.19 21.77 1.93
C ASP A 212 12.40 20.76 0.78
N PHE A 213 11.62 19.68 0.75
CA PHE A 213 11.61 18.74 -0.38
C PHE A 213 10.64 19.25 -1.44
N ILE A 214 11.19 19.67 -2.56
CA ILE A 214 10.43 20.02 -3.77
C ILE A 214 10.81 19.02 -4.85
N PRO A 215 9.91 18.11 -5.24
CA PRO A 215 10.21 17.17 -6.31
C PRO A 215 10.29 17.91 -7.64
N GLU A 216 11.46 17.87 -8.27
CA GLU A 216 11.69 18.40 -9.61
C GLU A 216 11.63 17.32 -10.72
N VAL A 217 11.50 16.06 -10.30
CA VAL A 217 11.38 14.89 -11.17
C VAL A 217 10.14 14.08 -10.80
N PRO A 218 9.62 13.22 -11.69
CA PRO A 218 8.54 12.32 -11.37
C PRO A 218 8.85 11.46 -10.13
N ILE A 219 7.87 11.30 -9.25
CA ILE A 219 7.99 10.49 -8.04
C ILE A 219 7.24 9.18 -8.25
N VAL A 220 7.86 8.07 -7.89
CA VAL A 220 7.26 6.73 -7.86
C VAL A 220 7.22 6.26 -6.42
N THR A 221 6.09 5.72 -5.99
CA THR A 221 6.01 5.13 -4.65
C THR A 221 6.88 3.88 -4.55
N HIS A 222 7.38 3.58 -3.36
CA HIS A 222 8.21 2.42 -3.11
C HIS A 222 7.47 1.37 -2.28
N GLU A 223 7.38 0.15 -2.81
CA GLU A 223 6.92 -1.04 -2.09
C GLU A 223 5.63 -0.81 -1.26
N ILE A 224 4.65 -0.11 -1.85
CA ILE A 224 3.37 0.10 -1.19
C ILE A 224 2.59 -1.21 -1.11
N GLY A 225 1.57 -1.23 -0.27
CA GLY A 225 0.78 -2.43 0.01
C GLY A 225 1.37 -3.22 1.16
N GLN A 226 1.91 -4.41 0.88
CA GLN A 226 2.45 -5.33 1.90
C GLN A 226 1.38 -5.83 2.88
N TYR A 227 0.15 -5.96 2.42
CA TYR A 227 -0.99 -6.42 3.21
C TYR A 227 -1.01 -7.93 3.30
N GLU A 228 -0.74 -8.46 4.49
CA GLU A 228 -0.57 -9.90 4.70
C GLU A 228 -1.90 -10.65 4.65
N THR A 229 -1.87 -11.83 4.02
CA THR A 229 -2.95 -12.80 4.04
C THR A 229 -2.59 -13.96 4.96
N TYR A 230 -3.57 -14.57 5.61
CA TYR A 230 -3.35 -15.79 6.37
C TYR A 230 -2.91 -16.94 5.43
N PRO A 231 -2.03 -17.89 5.86
CA PRO A 231 -1.55 -18.95 5.00
C PRO A 231 -2.67 -19.86 4.45
N ASN A 232 -2.65 -20.10 3.15
CA ASN A 232 -3.48 -21.13 2.52
C ASN A 232 -2.78 -22.49 2.56
N PHE A 233 -3.12 -23.33 3.52
CA PHE A 233 -2.45 -24.63 3.70
C PHE A 233 -2.58 -25.59 2.52
N LYS A 234 -3.51 -25.36 1.58
CA LYS A 234 -3.60 -26.14 0.33
C LYS A 234 -2.38 -25.95 -0.58
N GLU A 235 -1.60 -24.88 -0.36
CA GLU A 235 -0.39 -24.60 -1.14
C GLU A 235 0.81 -25.48 -0.74
N ILE A 236 0.79 -26.08 0.44
CA ILE A 236 1.87 -26.95 0.92
C ILE A 236 2.23 -28.02 -0.11
N GLU A 237 1.23 -28.62 -0.77
CA GLU A 237 1.39 -29.69 -1.75
C GLU A 237 2.10 -29.23 -3.04
N LYS A 238 2.14 -27.91 -3.32
CA LYS A 238 2.83 -27.35 -4.48
C LYS A 238 4.35 -27.31 -4.31
N TYR A 239 4.85 -27.35 -3.08
CA TYR A 239 6.28 -27.29 -2.75
C TYR A 239 6.94 -28.67 -2.92
N THR A 240 7.07 -29.13 -4.14
CA THR A 240 7.60 -30.48 -4.47
C THR A 240 9.11 -30.52 -4.63
N GLY A 241 9.78 -29.36 -4.69
CA GLY A 241 11.22 -29.23 -4.90
C GLY A 241 12.05 -29.22 -3.61
N SER A 242 13.19 -28.56 -3.67
CA SER A 242 14.12 -28.39 -2.53
C SER A 242 13.54 -27.50 -1.44
N LEU A 243 12.83 -26.45 -1.83
CA LEU A 243 12.13 -25.58 -0.89
C LEU A 243 10.90 -26.30 -0.34
N LYS A 244 10.71 -26.20 0.97
CA LYS A 244 9.57 -26.74 1.70
C LYS A 244 8.75 -25.61 2.29
N ALA A 245 7.45 -25.80 2.35
CA ALA A 245 6.52 -24.84 2.94
C ALA A 245 6.54 -24.87 4.49
N ARG A 246 7.74 -24.77 5.09
CA ARG A 246 7.93 -24.93 6.56
C ARG A 246 7.14 -23.92 7.38
N ASN A 247 7.05 -22.68 6.94
CA ASN A 247 6.21 -21.66 7.55
C ASN A 247 4.73 -22.12 7.58
N PHE A 248 4.17 -22.58 6.46
CA PHE A 248 2.78 -23.07 6.38
C PHE A 248 2.56 -24.28 7.25
N GLU A 249 3.52 -25.24 7.25
CA GLU A 249 3.46 -26.42 8.10
C GLU A 249 3.40 -26.04 9.59
N ILE A 250 4.27 -25.11 10.03
CA ILE A 250 4.32 -24.62 11.43
C ILE A 250 3.01 -23.89 11.80
N PHE A 251 2.50 -23.03 10.94
CA PHE A 251 1.23 -22.35 11.21
C PHE A 251 0.08 -23.35 11.33
N ARG A 252 0.03 -24.36 10.46
CA ARG A 252 -0.97 -25.42 10.52
C ARG A 252 -0.88 -26.24 11.82
N GLU A 253 0.32 -26.65 12.20
CA GLU A 253 0.58 -27.38 13.45
C GLU A 253 0.10 -26.56 14.68
N ARG A 254 0.44 -25.27 14.74
CA ARG A 254 0.00 -24.37 15.84
C ARG A 254 -1.52 -24.20 15.90
N LEU A 255 -2.18 -24.10 14.74
CA LEU A 255 -3.64 -24.04 14.70
C LEU A 255 -4.28 -25.34 15.19
N GLU A 256 -3.72 -26.49 14.79
CA GLU A 256 -4.19 -27.79 15.23
C GLU A 256 -4.06 -27.95 16.74
N GLU A 257 -2.89 -27.59 17.32
CA GLU A 257 -2.66 -27.60 18.77
C GLU A 257 -3.66 -26.73 19.55
N LYS A 258 -4.11 -25.64 18.95
CA LYS A 258 -5.11 -24.72 19.55
C LYS A 258 -6.57 -25.13 19.25
N GLY A 259 -6.80 -26.18 18.46
CA GLY A 259 -8.13 -26.60 18.02
C GLY A 259 -8.82 -25.65 17.03
N LEU A 260 -8.04 -24.76 16.39
CA LEU A 260 -8.54 -23.71 15.49
C LEU A 260 -8.39 -24.06 13.99
N LEU A 261 -7.80 -25.22 13.67
CA LEU A 261 -7.58 -25.63 12.28
C LEU A 261 -8.84 -25.61 11.40
N PRO A 262 -10.06 -25.93 11.89
CA PRO A 262 -11.29 -25.80 11.09
C PRO A 262 -11.60 -24.39 10.60
N LEU A 263 -11.04 -23.34 11.25
CA LEU A 263 -11.24 -21.93 10.89
C LEU A 263 -10.18 -21.40 9.91
N ALA A 264 -9.19 -22.19 9.55
CA ALA A 264 -8.05 -21.75 8.72
C ALA A 264 -8.49 -21.16 7.37
N GLU A 265 -9.50 -21.74 6.73
CA GLU A 265 -10.01 -21.24 5.45
C GLU A 265 -10.74 -19.90 5.61
N ASP A 266 -11.44 -19.71 6.72
CA ASP A 266 -12.10 -18.42 7.02
C ASP A 266 -11.07 -17.35 7.32
N TYR A 267 -10.01 -17.65 8.09
CA TYR A 267 -8.91 -16.73 8.33
C TYR A 267 -8.24 -16.30 7.02
N PHE A 268 -7.95 -17.26 6.14
CA PHE A 268 -7.39 -16.97 4.83
C PHE A 268 -8.31 -16.06 3.99
N LYS A 269 -9.58 -16.41 3.87
CA LYS A 269 -10.55 -15.63 3.07
C LYS A 269 -10.77 -14.22 3.63
N CYS A 270 -10.92 -14.10 4.96
CA CYS A 270 -11.19 -12.81 5.57
C CYS A 270 -9.99 -11.87 5.49
N SER A 271 -8.77 -12.36 5.85
CA SER A 271 -7.55 -11.56 5.72
C SER A 271 -7.27 -11.19 4.27
N GLY A 272 -7.48 -12.12 3.34
CA GLY A 272 -7.28 -11.87 1.93
C GLY A 272 -8.22 -10.84 1.32
N LYS A 273 -9.51 -10.88 1.68
CA LYS A 273 -10.47 -9.85 1.24
C LYS A 273 -10.13 -8.48 1.82
N LEU A 274 -9.69 -8.44 3.08
CA LEU A 274 -9.24 -7.20 3.69
C LEU A 274 -7.99 -6.67 2.98
N ALA A 275 -7.00 -7.54 2.67
CA ALA A 275 -5.81 -7.16 1.93
C ALA A 275 -6.14 -6.58 0.55
N VAL A 276 -7.04 -7.19 -0.20
CA VAL A 276 -7.51 -6.69 -1.50
C VAL A 276 -8.10 -5.29 -1.37
N GLN A 277 -8.93 -5.07 -0.37
CA GLN A 277 -9.55 -3.77 -0.13
C GLN A 277 -8.51 -2.71 0.25
N CYS A 278 -7.49 -3.08 1.05
CA CYS A 278 -6.37 -2.20 1.37
C CYS A 278 -5.57 -1.83 0.11
N TYR A 279 -5.29 -2.79 -0.76
CA TYR A 279 -4.62 -2.52 -2.04
C TYR A 279 -5.42 -1.56 -2.91
N LYS A 280 -6.72 -1.78 -3.04
CA LYS A 280 -7.60 -0.89 -3.79
C LYS A 280 -7.54 0.55 -3.27
N GLU A 281 -7.70 0.74 -1.98
CA GLU A 281 -7.68 2.05 -1.33
C GLU A 281 -6.34 2.79 -1.56
N GLU A 282 -5.22 2.08 -1.38
CA GLU A 282 -3.91 2.69 -1.53
C GLU A 282 -3.58 3.00 -2.99
N MET A 283 -3.90 2.10 -3.92
CA MET A 283 -3.70 2.33 -5.35
C MET A 283 -4.57 3.48 -5.88
N GLU A 284 -5.83 3.55 -5.47
CA GLU A 284 -6.70 4.66 -5.86
C GLU A 284 -6.19 6.01 -5.31
N ALA A 285 -5.62 6.03 -4.10
CA ALA A 285 -4.98 7.23 -3.57
C ALA A 285 -3.78 7.67 -4.44
N VAL A 286 -2.99 6.72 -4.96
CA VAL A 286 -1.92 7.02 -5.92
C VAL A 286 -2.46 7.55 -7.24
N PHE A 287 -3.49 6.91 -7.80
CA PHE A 287 -4.09 7.36 -9.06
C PHE A 287 -4.72 8.76 -8.98
N ARG A 288 -5.12 9.21 -7.79
CA ARG A 288 -5.60 10.57 -7.55
C ARG A 288 -4.49 11.61 -7.53
N SER A 289 -3.24 11.20 -7.30
CA SER A 289 -2.10 12.12 -7.27
C SER A 289 -1.78 12.66 -8.66
N ARG A 290 -1.49 13.95 -8.73
CA ARG A 290 -1.02 14.65 -9.93
C ARG A 290 0.50 14.77 -9.97
N LEU A 291 1.17 14.45 -8.87
CA LEU A 291 2.63 14.53 -8.71
C LEU A 291 3.31 13.18 -8.81
N LEU A 292 2.61 12.08 -8.53
CA LEU A 292 3.15 10.73 -8.68
C LEU A 292 3.15 10.31 -10.15
N GLY A 293 4.29 9.84 -10.62
CA GLY A 293 4.48 9.27 -11.96
C GLY A 293 4.13 7.79 -12.06
N GLY A 294 3.95 7.12 -10.92
CA GLY A 294 3.64 5.69 -10.85
C GLY A 294 3.75 5.13 -9.44
N PHE A 295 3.60 3.82 -9.34
CA PHE A 295 3.73 3.10 -8.07
C PHE A 295 4.42 1.74 -8.25
N GLN A 296 5.04 1.29 -7.19
CA GLN A 296 5.62 -0.05 -7.06
C GLN A 296 4.98 -0.71 -5.84
N ILE A 297 4.36 -1.86 -6.04
CA ILE A 297 3.77 -2.67 -4.96
C ILE A 297 4.72 -3.77 -4.52
N LEU A 298 4.68 -4.14 -3.27
CA LEU A 298 5.28 -5.36 -2.73
C LEU A 298 4.16 -6.18 -2.09
N ASP A 299 3.59 -7.15 -2.78
CA ASP A 299 3.80 -7.57 -4.15
C ASP A 299 2.47 -8.06 -4.75
N ILE A 300 2.40 -8.28 -6.06
CA ILE A 300 1.26 -8.98 -6.68
C ILE A 300 1.24 -10.47 -6.31
N GLN A 301 2.41 -11.03 -5.99
CA GLN A 301 2.61 -12.43 -5.59
C GLN A 301 3.20 -12.55 -4.20
N ASP A 302 3.04 -13.71 -3.58
CA ASP A 302 3.72 -14.04 -2.35
C ASP A 302 5.22 -14.13 -2.54
N PHE A 303 5.97 -13.55 -1.63
CA PHE A 303 7.40 -13.56 -1.64
C PHE A 303 7.95 -14.63 -0.70
N SER A 304 8.31 -15.78 -1.26
CA SER A 304 8.79 -16.93 -0.49
C SER A 304 10.22 -16.78 0.07
N GLY A 305 10.98 -15.78 -0.42
CA GLY A 305 12.37 -15.55 -0.01
C GLY A 305 12.52 -14.99 1.41
N GLN A 306 11.49 -14.35 1.95
CA GLN A 306 11.47 -13.78 3.30
C GLN A 306 10.43 -14.44 4.22
N GLY A 307 10.28 -15.73 4.13
CA GLY A 307 9.51 -16.53 5.09
C GLY A 307 8.01 -16.35 4.95
N THR A 308 7.41 -15.42 5.65
CA THR A 308 5.95 -15.24 5.75
C THR A 308 5.41 -14.08 4.93
N ALA A 309 6.13 -13.57 3.94
CA ALA A 309 5.65 -12.50 3.09
C ALA A 309 4.51 -12.95 2.15
N LEU A 310 3.34 -13.22 2.72
CA LEU A 310 2.13 -13.70 2.04
C LEU A 310 1.28 -12.50 1.61
N VAL A 311 1.89 -11.57 0.91
CA VAL A 311 1.32 -10.24 0.59
C VAL A 311 0.65 -10.19 -0.77
N GLY A 312 0.78 -11.22 -1.59
CA GLY A 312 0.21 -11.25 -2.94
C GLY A 312 -1.24 -11.67 -2.99
N VAL A 313 -1.93 -11.30 -4.06
CA VAL A 313 -3.20 -11.91 -4.50
C VAL A 313 -2.95 -13.17 -5.34
N LEU A 314 -1.72 -13.33 -5.80
CA LEU A 314 -1.16 -14.54 -6.38
C LEU A 314 -0.24 -15.23 -5.36
N ASN A 315 -0.15 -16.54 -5.42
CA ASN A 315 0.80 -17.28 -4.59
C ASN A 315 2.22 -17.24 -5.17
N ALA A 316 3.19 -17.82 -4.48
CA ALA A 316 4.60 -17.86 -4.91
C ALA A 316 4.83 -18.57 -6.27
N PHE A 317 3.83 -19.27 -6.81
CA PHE A 317 3.85 -19.92 -8.12
C PHE A 317 3.11 -19.12 -9.20
N MET A 318 2.68 -17.91 -8.89
CA MET A 318 1.86 -17.04 -9.75
C MET A 318 0.46 -17.60 -10.03
N ASP A 319 -0.03 -18.53 -9.23
CA ASP A 319 -1.42 -18.97 -9.32
C ASP A 319 -2.32 -18.08 -8.47
N SER A 320 -3.54 -17.81 -8.97
CA SER A 320 -4.52 -17.03 -8.19
C SER A 320 -4.84 -17.70 -6.87
N LYS A 321 -4.86 -16.91 -5.79
CA LYS A 321 -5.35 -17.34 -4.48
C LYS A 321 -6.89 -17.39 -4.41
N GLY A 322 -7.60 -16.98 -5.46
CA GLY A 322 -9.06 -16.90 -5.50
C GLY A 322 -9.67 -15.81 -4.62
N LEU A 323 -8.88 -14.79 -4.29
CA LEU A 323 -9.31 -13.65 -3.47
C LEU A 323 -9.95 -12.55 -4.31
N ILE A 324 -9.46 -12.38 -5.52
CA ILE A 324 -9.91 -11.44 -6.54
C ILE A 324 -9.55 -11.97 -7.92
N THR A 325 -10.34 -11.66 -8.93
CA THR A 325 -10.01 -11.94 -10.33
C THR A 325 -9.13 -10.85 -10.92
N ASP A 326 -8.45 -11.14 -12.03
CA ASP A 326 -7.67 -10.15 -12.76
C ASP A 326 -8.53 -9.02 -13.32
N SER A 327 -9.75 -9.31 -13.76
CA SER A 327 -10.71 -8.30 -14.21
C SER A 327 -11.17 -7.35 -13.09
N GLU A 328 -11.47 -7.85 -11.91
CA GLU A 328 -11.80 -7.03 -10.74
C GLU A 328 -10.61 -6.20 -10.24
N TRP A 329 -9.40 -6.77 -10.26
CA TRP A 329 -8.19 -6.02 -9.91
C TRP A 329 -7.95 -4.86 -10.87
N ARG A 330 -8.25 -5.04 -12.15
CA ARG A 330 -8.11 -3.99 -13.16
C ARG A 330 -9.11 -2.84 -13.02
N GLU A 331 -10.12 -2.95 -12.19
CA GLU A 331 -10.97 -1.81 -11.86
C GLU A 331 -10.20 -0.66 -11.20
N PHE A 332 -9.14 -0.98 -10.45
CA PHE A 332 -8.30 -0.01 -9.76
C PHE A 332 -6.79 -0.12 -10.09
N CYS A 333 -6.41 -0.94 -11.06
CA CYS A 333 -5.05 -1.08 -11.57
C CYS A 333 -5.05 -1.20 -13.09
N ASN A 334 -5.21 -0.08 -13.78
CA ASN A 334 -5.33 -0.02 -15.23
C ASN A 334 -4.75 1.29 -15.77
N ASP A 335 -4.64 1.41 -17.08
CA ASP A 335 -4.23 2.63 -17.80
C ASP A 335 -5.33 3.72 -17.82
N ALA A 336 -6.56 3.39 -17.47
CA ALA A 336 -7.59 4.35 -17.11
C ALA A 336 -8.43 3.79 -15.96
N VAL A 337 -8.59 4.57 -14.88
CA VAL A 337 -9.30 4.18 -13.67
C VAL A 337 -10.31 5.23 -13.30
N VAL A 338 -11.60 4.86 -13.29
CA VAL A 338 -12.67 5.69 -12.75
C VAL A 338 -12.83 5.42 -11.27
N MET A 339 -12.90 6.47 -10.46
CA MET A 339 -12.88 6.39 -8.99
C MET A 339 -13.98 7.22 -8.37
N ALA A 340 -14.33 6.92 -7.13
CA ALA A 340 -15.24 7.74 -6.33
C ALA A 340 -14.63 8.09 -4.97
N ARG A 341 -14.83 9.34 -4.52
CA ARG A 341 -14.62 9.76 -3.13
C ARG A 341 -15.94 9.92 -2.43
N PHE A 342 -16.03 9.41 -1.22
CA PHE A 342 -17.20 9.51 -0.34
C PHE A 342 -16.78 9.40 1.13
N ASP A 343 -17.65 9.81 2.05
CA ASP A 343 -17.26 10.00 3.46
C ASP A 343 -17.31 8.73 4.30
N SER A 344 -18.15 7.75 3.93
CA SER A 344 -18.36 6.56 4.74
C SER A 344 -18.83 5.37 3.91
N TYR A 345 -18.36 4.18 4.27
CA TYR A 345 -18.90 2.90 3.77
C TYR A 345 -20.20 2.51 4.43
N VAL A 346 -20.47 3.05 5.62
CA VAL A 346 -21.67 2.76 6.41
C VAL A 346 -22.58 3.97 6.40
N ILE A 347 -23.79 3.81 5.91
CA ILE A 347 -24.75 4.88 5.67
C ILE A 347 -26.03 4.60 6.47
N GLU A 348 -26.55 5.58 7.18
CA GLU A 348 -27.84 5.48 7.86
C GLU A 348 -28.97 5.43 6.83
N ALA A 349 -29.91 4.51 7.02
CA ALA A 349 -31.10 4.39 6.18
C ALA A 349 -31.90 5.70 6.16
N GLY A 350 -32.38 6.08 4.98
CA GLY A 350 -33.12 7.33 4.76
C GLY A 350 -32.23 8.58 4.63
N SER A 351 -30.89 8.45 4.83
CA SER A 351 -29.99 9.60 4.68
C SER A 351 -29.55 9.80 3.23
N SER A 352 -29.02 10.99 2.95
CA SER A 352 -28.37 11.28 1.66
C SER A 352 -26.95 10.74 1.65
N PHE A 353 -26.51 10.29 0.47
CA PHE A 353 -25.16 9.83 0.19
C PHE A 353 -24.63 10.57 -1.04
N LYS A 354 -23.42 11.06 -0.95
CA LYS A 354 -22.74 11.79 -2.02
C LYS A 354 -21.44 11.09 -2.37
N ALA A 355 -21.24 10.83 -3.67
CA ALA A 355 -20.00 10.35 -4.21
C ALA A 355 -19.45 11.34 -5.24
N HIS A 356 -18.20 11.72 -5.14
CA HIS A 356 -17.51 12.54 -6.12
C HIS A 356 -16.74 11.63 -7.08
N ALA A 357 -17.13 11.65 -8.35
CA ALA A 357 -16.56 10.79 -9.39
C ALA A 357 -15.37 11.47 -10.09
N GLU A 358 -14.29 10.71 -10.25
CA GLU A 358 -13.01 11.13 -10.80
C GLU A 358 -12.50 10.11 -11.81
N LEU A 359 -11.64 10.55 -12.74
CA LEU A 359 -10.98 9.68 -13.72
C LEU A 359 -9.49 10.00 -13.77
N CYS A 360 -8.67 8.97 -13.53
CA CYS A 360 -7.27 8.98 -13.93
C CYS A 360 -7.16 8.29 -15.30
N ASN A 361 -6.53 8.96 -16.30
CA ASN A 361 -6.54 8.52 -17.67
C ASN A 361 -5.17 8.66 -18.33
N TYR A 362 -4.55 7.52 -18.62
CA TYR A 362 -3.34 7.42 -19.45
C TYR A 362 -3.60 6.86 -20.84
N ARG A 363 -4.88 6.68 -21.24
CA ARG A 363 -5.27 6.27 -22.62
C ARG A 363 -5.38 7.50 -23.51
N PRO A 364 -4.46 7.70 -24.46
CA PRO A 364 -4.47 8.89 -25.32
C PRO A 364 -5.74 9.01 -26.19
N GLU A 365 -6.39 7.91 -26.50
CA GLU A 365 -7.62 7.86 -27.31
C GLU A 365 -8.86 8.26 -26.52
N LEU A 366 -8.87 8.15 -25.20
CA LEU A 366 -10.00 8.52 -24.36
C LEU A 366 -10.02 10.05 -24.12
N LYS A 367 -10.73 10.78 -24.96
CA LYS A 367 -10.84 12.24 -24.89
C LYS A 367 -12.06 12.73 -24.11
N GLY A 368 -12.88 11.84 -23.62
CA GLY A 368 -14.11 12.10 -22.90
C GLY A 368 -15.09 10.96 -23.08
N GLY A 369 -16.30 11.12 -22.57
CA GLY A 369 -17.32 10.08 -22.63
C GLY A 369 -18.51 10.43 -21.76
N LYS A 370 -19.28 9.40 -21.42
CA LYS A 370 -20.38 9.51 -20.48
C LYS A 370 -20.09 8.61 -19.27
N LEU A 371 -20.05 9.20 -18.10
CA LEU A 371 -20.07 8.48 -16.83
C LEU A 371 -21.50 8.03 -16.51
N ILE A 372 -21.62 6.78 -16.13
CA ILE A 372 -22.83 6.20 -15.53
C ILE A 372 -22.48 5.81 -14.10
N CYS A 373 -23.12 6.46 -13.12
CA CYS A 373 -22.97 6.16 -11.71
C CYS A 373 -24.28 5.59 -11.18
N THR A 374 -24.27 4.35 -10.71
CA THR A 374 -25.47 3.63 -10.24
C THR A 374 -25.28 3.18 -8.80
N LEU A 375 -26.26 3.48 -7.94
CA LEU A 375 -26.37 2.90 -6.61
C LEU A 375 -27.50 1.89 -6.61
N ALA A 376 -27.20 0.63 -6.25
CA ALA A 376 -28.18 -0.45 -6.18
C ALA A 376 -28.01 -1.24 -4.88
N LEU A 377 -29.11 -1.81 -4.36
CA LEU A 377 -29.06 -2.79 -3.28
C LEU A 377 -28.50 -4.12 -3.79
N GLU A 378 -27.97 -4.94 -2.90
CA GLU A 378 -27.48 -6.30 -3.23
C GLU A 378 -28.60 -7.17 -3.88
N SER A 379 -29.85 -6.87 -3.63
CA SER A 379 -31.00 -7.49 -4.31
C SER A 379 -31.08 -7.20 -5.81
N GLY A 380 -30.32 -6.23 -6.30
CA GLY A 380 -30.39 -5.70 -7.67
C GLY A 380 -31.37 -4.53 -7.85
N GLU A 381 -32.06 -4.12 -6.80
CA GLU A 381 -32.94 -2.94 -6.82
C GLU A 381 -32.09 -1.67 -6.97
N VAL A 382 -32.32 -0.91 -8.06
CA VAL A 382 -31.62 0.37 -8.30
C VAL A 382 -32.23 1.46 -7.45
N ILE A 383 -31.43 2.03 -6.55
CA ILE A 383 -31.78 3.17 -5.71
C ILE A 383 -31.76 4.46 -6.51
N GLY A 384 -30.76 4.61 -7.36
CA GLY A 384 -30.60 5.79 -8.20
C GLY A 384 -29.52 5.64 -9.26
N LYS A 385 -29.58 6.52 -10.25
CA LYS A 385 -28.64 6.58 -11.36
C LYS A 385 -28.34 8.05 -11.70
N VAL A 386 -27.06 8.35 -11.89
CA VAL A 386 -26.57 9.66 -12.37
C VAL A 386 -25.78 9.43 -13.64
N GLU A 387 -26.08 10.20 -14.68
CA GLU A 387 -25.36 10.19 -15.96
C GLU A 387 -24.74 11.55 -16.19
N LYS A 388 -23.47 11.58 -16.63
CA LYS A 388 -22.74 12.82 -16.85
C LYS A 388 -21.80 12.71 -18.05
N ASP A 389 -21.98 13.55 -19.05
CA ASP A 389 -20.98 13.72 -20.11
C ASP A 389 -19.77 14.49 -19.55
N PHE A 390 -18.57 14.07 -19.93
CA PHE A 390 -17.32 14.72 -19.54
C PHE A 390 -16.32 14.78 -20.69
N VAL A 391 -15.36 15.70 -20.55
CA VAL A 391 -14.17 15.78 -21.40
C VAL A 391 -12.98 15.40 -20.53
N SER A 392 -12.11 14.52 -21.03
CA SER A 392 -10.89 14.12 -20.31
C SER A 392 -9.78 15.12 -20.62
N GLU A 393 -9.34 15.85 -19.60
CA GLU A 393 -8.29 16.86 -19.68
C GLU A 393 -7.05 16.40 -18.91
N GLY A 394 -5.95 16.15 -19.61
CA GLY A 394 -4.74 15.65 -19.00
C GLY A 394 -4.91 14.22 -18.43
N ASN A 395 -4.12 13.89 -17.41
CA ASN A 395 -4.13 12.55 -16.80
C ASN A 395 -5.14 12.41 -15.66
N TYR A 396 -5.82 13.48 -15.27
CA TYR A 396 -6.80 13.48 -14.19
C TYR A 396 -7.95 14.42 -14.50
N THR A 397 -9.16 13.96 -14.25
CA THR A 397 -10.40 14.70 -14.51
C THR A 397 -11.38 14.55 -13.35
N ASP A 398 -11.76 15.65 -12.74
CA ASP A 398 -12.94 15.71 -11.87
C ASP A 398 -14.20 15.67 -12.74
N ILE A 399 -15.08 14.68 -12.55
CA ILE A 399 -16.23 14.49 -13.44
C ILE A 399 -17.47 15.16 -12.87
N CYS A 400 -17.96 14.66 -11.71
CA CYS A 400 -19.16 15.21 -11.07
C CYS A 400 -19.39 14.66 -9.67
N ASP A 401 -20.26 15.32 -8.94
CA ASP A 401 -20.91 14.78 -7.76
C ASP A 401 -22.14 13.96 -8.18
N ALA A 402 -22.27 12.77 -7.62
CA ALA A 402 -23.45 11.92 -7.72
C ALA A 402 -24.13 11.84 -6.33
N GLU A 403 -25.39 12.24 -6.25
CA GLU A 403 -26.13 12.27 -4.99
C GLU A 403 -27.29 11.26 -5.04
N PHE A 404 -27.44 10.51 -3.95
CA PHE A 404 -28.43 9.46 -3.78
C PHE A 404 -29.10 9.62 -2.42
N THR A 405 -30.30 9.05 -2.27
CA THR A 405 -30.97 8.90 -0.97
C THR A 405 -31.17 7.42 -0.72
N PHE A 406 -30.59 6.90 0.36
CA PHE A 406 -30.77 5.50 0.74
C PHE A 406 -32.23 5.26 1.17
N PRO A 407 -32.82 4.12 0.80
CA PRO A 407 -34.15 3.75 1.29
C PRO A 407 -34.11 3.42 2.77
N GLN A 408 -35.26 3.42 3.41
CA GLN A 408 -35.41 2.83 4.74
C GLN A 408 -35.21 1.32 4.65
N VAL A 409 -34.40 0.76 5.56
CA VAL A 409 -34.14 -0.68 5.64
C VAL A 409 -34.44 -1.17 7.06
N GLU A 410 -34.95 -2.41 7.18
CA GLU A 410 -35.26 -3.03 8.47
C GLU A 410 -34.05 -3.77 9.09
N LYS A 411 -33.05 -4.06 8.30
CA LYS A 411 -31.82 -4.75 8.71
C LYS A 411 -30.63 -4.20 7.91
N ASN A 412 -29.42 -4.46 8.41
CA ASN A 412 -28.20 -4.09 7.67
C ASN A 412 -28.28 -4.67 6.26
N THR A 413 -28.17 -3.79 5.27
CA THR A 413 -28.37 -4.12 3.87
C THR A 413 -27.17 -3.63 3.06
N LYS A 414 -26.58 -4.55 2.32
CA LYS A 414 -25.50 -4.21 1.39
C LYS A 414 -26.05 -3.49 0.17
N ALA A 415 -25.32 -2.46 -0.26
CA ALA A 415 -25.53 -1.77 -1.53
C ALA A 415 -24.20 -1.71 -2.29
N VAL A 416 -24.30 -1.47 -3.58
CA VAL A 416 -23.12 -1.33 -4.45
C VAL A 416 -23.24 -0.01 -5.22
N LEU A 417 -22.21 0.81 -5.08
CA LEU A 417 -21.98 1.97 -5.94
C LEU A 417 -21.14 1.53 -7.12
N SER A 418 -21.65 1.61 -8.32
CA SER A 418 -20.94 1.27 -9.56
C SER A 418 -20.72 2.50 -10.41
N LEU A 419 -19.53 2.64 -10.98
CA LEU A 419 -19.15 3.65 -11.95
C LEU A 419 -18.75 2.97 -13.25
N GLU A 420 -19.21 3.47 -14.38
CA GLU A 420 -18.90 2.93 -15.70
C GLU A 420 -18.73 4.08 -16.69
N ILE A 421 -17.71 4.00 -17.54
CA ILE A 421 -17.60 4.87 -18.73
C ILE A 421 -18.25 4.16 -19.90
N GLU A 422 -19.39 4.68 -20.35
CA GLU A 422 -20.25 4.07 -21.37
C GLU A 422 -19.49 3.64 -22.61
N GLY A 423 -19.64 2.37 -22.99
CA GLY A 423 -19.04 1.83 -24.22
C GLY A 423 -17.54 1.52 -24.12
N THR A 424 -16.98 1.52 -22.91
CA THR A 424 -15.58 1.15 -22.65
C THR A 424 -15.51 -0.02 -21.67
N ASP A 425 -14.30 -0.50 -21.41
CA ASP A 425 -13.97 -1.47 -20.35
C ASP A 425 -13.67 -0.82 -18.99
N ILE A 426 -13.80 0.50 -18.87
CA ILE A 426 -13.48 1.27 -17.68
C ILE A 426 -14.68 1.29 -16.75
N HIS A 427 -14.56 0.60 -15.64
CA HIS A 427 -15.58 0.54 -14.59
C HIS A 427 -14.93 0.33 -13.21
N ASN A 428 -15.67 0.63 -12.16
CA ASN A 428 -15.26 0.41 -10.79
C ASN A 428 -16.48 0.25 -9.89
N HIS A 429 -16.34 -0.38 -8.72
CA HIS A 429 -17.43 -0.52 -7.77
C HIS A 429 -16.97 -0.42 -6.32
N TYR A 430 -17.89 -0.07 -5.45
CA TYR A 430 -17.68 0.05 -4.00
C TYR A 430 -18.84 -0.58 -3.24
N ASP A 431 -18.50 -1.45 -2.30
CA ASP A 431 -19.46 -2.04 -1.38
C ASP A 431 -19.80 -1.06 -0.26
N LEU A 432 -21.09 -0.81 -0.06
CA LEU A 432 -21.63 0.08 0.95
C LEU A 432 -22.64 -0.68 1.82
N TRP A 433 -22.85 -0.21 3.03
CA TRP A 433 -23.82 -0.83 3.95
C TRP A 433 -24.80 0.20 4.51
N ALA A 434 -26.10 0.04 4.17
CA ALA A 434 -27.16 0.77 4.82
C ALA A 434 -27.50 0.11 6.15
N ILE A 435 -27.49 0.90 7.22
CA ILE A 435 -27.91 0.46 8.56
C ILE A 435 -29.27 1.07 8.91
N PRO A 436 -30.19 0.30 9.56
CA PRO A 436 -31.47 0.86 10.01
C PRO A 436 -31.26 2.02 10.97
N THR A 437 -32.14 3.00 10.91
CA THR A 437 -32.22 4.00 11.96
C THR A 437 -32.56 3.31 13.27
N VAL A 438 -31.67 3.37 14.24
CA VAL A 438 -31.89 2.78 15.55
C VAL A 438 -32.77 3.75 16.35
N GLU A 439 -34.00 3.33 16.63
CA GLU A 439 -34.80 4.04 17.64
C GLU A 439 -34.04 4.02 18.97
N LYS A 440 -34.04 5.16 19.67
CA LYS A 440 -33.44 5.24 21.00
C LYS A 440 -34.08 4.17 21.89
N THR A 441 -33.31 3.17 22.25
CA THR A 441 -33.73 2.14 23.18
C THR A 441 -34.05 2.81 24.52
N ASP A 442 -35.24 2.56 25.06
CA ASP A 442 -35.57 2.98 26.42
C ASP A 442 -34.71 2.18 27.40
N ILE A 443 -33.74 2.86 27.98
CA ILE A 443 -32.85 2.30 29.01
C ILE A 443 -33.24 2.72 30.43
N SER A 444 -34.45 3.31 30.60
CA SER A 444 -34.91 3.75 31.89
C SER A 444 -35.01 2.65 32.95
N GLY A 445 -35.06 1.38 32.53
CA GLY A 445 -34.99 0.20 33.37
C GLY A 445 -33.59 -0.29 33.73
N ALA A 446 -32.53 0.31 33.18
CA ALA A 446 -31.14 -0.06 33.45
C ALA A 446 -30.43 1.02 34.29
N TYR A 447 -29.61 0.54 35.19
CA TYR A 447 -28.73 1.39 36.01
C TYR A 447 -27.33 1.35 35.41
N ILE A 448 -26.76 2.52 35.10
CA ILE A 448 -25.45 2.60 34.40
C ILE A 448 -24.40 3.04 35.41
N PHE A 449 -23.29 2.29 35.46
CA PHE A 449 -22.11 2.57 36.27
C PHE A 449 -20.83 2.48 35.44
N ASP A 450 -19.80 3.17 35.86
CA ASP A 450 -18.44 3.07 35.27
C ASP A 450 -17.57 2.02 35.97
N GLU A 451 -18.02 1.48 37.10
CA GLU A 451 -17.37 0.40 37.85
C GLU A 451 -18.36 -0.47 38.59
N VAL A 452 -17.92 -1.65 39.03
CA VAL A 452 -18.71 -2.50 39.95
C VAL A 452 -18.48 -1.99 41.36
N ASN A 453 -19.45 -1.28 41.91
CA ASN A 453 -19.43 -0.78 43.28
C ASN A 453 -20.58 -1.41 44.11
N ASP A 454 -20.61 -1.10 45.40
CA ASP A 454 -21.59 -1.68 46.35
C ASP A 454 -23.04 -1.41 45.93
N GLU A 455 -23.32 -0.27 45.29
CA GLU A 455 -24.64 0.09 44.78
C GLU A 455 -25.02 -0.79 43.59
N ALA A 456 -24.09 -0.95 42.61
CA ALA A 456 -24.29 -1.82 41.46
C ALA A 456 -24.54 -3.27 41.90
N GLU A 457 -23.76 -3.78 42.86
CA GLU A 457 -23.98 -5.10 43.45
C GLU A 457 -25.34 -5.22 44.17
N SER A 458 -25.72 -4.20 44.93
CA SER A 458 -27.01 -4.18 45.64
C SER A 458 -28.18 -4.24 44.66
N LEU A 459 -28.11 -3.50 43.54
CA LEU A 459 -29.13 -3.52 42.51
C LEU A 459 -29.21 -4.87 41.80
N LEU A 460 -28.06 -5.48 41.50
CA LEU A 460 -27.99 -6.84 40.94
C LEU A 460 -28.62 -7.87 41.89
N LYS A 461 -28.37 -7.79 43.20
CA LYS A 461 -28.98 -8.66 44.22
C LYS A 461 -30.51 -8.47 44.31
N GLN A 462 -31.00 -7.31 43.92
CA GLN A 462 -32.46 -7.00 43.83
C GLN A 462 -33.07 -7.40 42.47
N GLY A 463 -32.27 -8.04 41.57
CA GLY A 463 -32.75 -8.44 40.24
C GLY A 463 -32.93 -7.28 39.27
N LYS A 464 -32.27 -6.16 39.50
CA LYS A 464 -32.25 -5.01 38.57
C LYS A 464 -31.26 -5.23 37.47
N THR A 465 -31.49 -4.61 36.32
CA THR A 465 -30.54 -4.58 35.19
C THR A 465 -29.47 -3.54 35.47
N VAL A 466 -28.22 -3.96 35.49
CA VAL A 466 -27.06 -3.07 35.65
C VAL A 466 -26.19 -3.17 34.41
N LEU A 467 -25.84 -2.03 33.81
CA LEU A 467 -24.90 -1.90 32.72
C LEU A 467 -23.62 -1.26 33.25
N ILE A 468 -22.50 -1.97 33.09
CA ILE A 468 -21.18 -1.43 33.41
C ILE A 468 -20.53 -0.95 32.13
N VAL A 469 -20.22 0.35 32.09
CA VAL A 469 -19.47 0.99 31.00
C VAL A 469 -18.16 1.53 31.59
N PRO A 470 -17.13 0.67 31.71
CA PRO A 470 -15.90 1.06 32.40
C PRO A 470 -15.14 2.13 31.64
N ASN A 471 -14.48 3.01 32.37
CA ASN A 471 -13.48 3.88 31.78
C ASN A 471 -12.26 3.02 31.41
N LEU A 472 -11.95 2.95 30.10
CA LEU A 472 -10.89 2.09 29.57
C LEU A 472 -9.53 2.37 30.21
N SER A 473 -9.24 3.61 30.62
CA SER A 473 -7.99 3.98 31.30
C SER A 473 -7.82 3.36 32.69
N ARG A 474 -8.90 2.78 33.27
CA ARG A 474 -8.88 2.11 34.59
C ARG A 474 -8.83 0.59 34.52
N LEU A 475 -8.80 0.03 33.31
CA LEU A 475 -8.73 -1.42 33.13
C LEU A 475 -7.28 -1.90 33.27
N GLU A 476 -6.93 -2.45 34.44
CA GLU A 476 -5.58 -2.90 34.76
C GLU A 476 -5.04 -4.01 33.84
N ASN A 477 -5.93 -4.87 33.33
CA ASN A 477 -5.56 -6.01 32.47
C ASN A 477 -6.02 -5.79 31.02
N SER A 478 -5.96 -4.55 30.55
CA SER A 478 -6.28 -4.21 29.17
C SER A 478 -5.02 -3.88 28.38
N ILE A 479 -5.05 -4.15 27.10
CA ILE A 479 -4.04 -3.70 26.14
C ILE A 479 -4.67 -2.55 25.36
N GLU A 480 -4.05 -1.37 25.45
CA GLU A 480 -4.43 -0.25 24.60
C GLU A 480 -3.95 -0.54 23.17
N GLY A 481 -4.85 -0.46 22.22
CA GLY A 481 -4.52 -0.68 20.83
C GLY A 481 -5.70 -0.41 19.92
N PHE A 482 -5.47 -0.53 18.63
CA PHE A 482 -6.49 -0.46 17.61
C PHE A 482 -6.29 -1.61 16.62
N TYR A 483 -7.36 -2.04 16.02
CA TYR A 483 -7.27 -3.06 14.98
C TYR A 483 -6.56 -2.47 13.75
N CYS A 484 -5.60 -3.20 13.21
CA CYS A 484 -4.93 -2.85 11.95
C CYS A 484 -4.57 -4.13 11.19
N GLN A 485 -4.34 -3.97 9.88
CA GLN A 485 -3.80 -5.04 9.08
C GLN A 485 -2.42 -5.43 9.61
N ASP A 486 -2.15 -6.73 9.67
CA ASP A 486 -0.84 -7.21 10.10
C ASP A 486 0.24 -6.93 9.05
N PHE A 487 1.47 -6.80 9.51
CA PHE A 487 2.62 -6.57 8.66
C PHE A 487 3.46 -7.85 8.57
N TRP A 488 3.75 -8.29 7.37
CA TRP A 488 4.40 -9.57 7.08
C TRP A 488 5.73 -9.82 7.81
N CYS A 489 6.41 -8.77 8.22
CA CYS A 489 7.70 -8.84 8.90
C CYS A 489 7.64 -8.28 10.33
N TYR A 490 6.59 -8.63 11.08
CA TYR A 490 6.37 -8.15 12.44
C TYR A 490 7.61 -8.32 13.33
N HIS A 491 8.25 -9.48 13.30
CA HIS A 491 9.42 -9.76 14.14
C HIS A 491 10.62 -8.84 13.86
N MET A 492 10.82 -8.43 12.62
CA MET A 492 11.86 -7.49 12.24
C MET A 492 11.60 -6.10 12.84
N PHE A 493 10.33 -5.74 12.99
CA PHE A 493 9.89 -4.40 13.39
C PHE A 493 9.15 -4.38 14.74
N CYS A 494 9.15 -5.47 15.49
CA CYS A 494 8.40 -5.58 16.74
C CYS A 494 8.74 -4.49 17.76
N ILE A 495 9.99 -4.02 17.82
CA ILE A 495 10.39 -2.92 18.70
C ILE A 495 9.63 -1.63 18.33
N ILE A 496 9.53 -1.32 17.05
CA ILE A 496 8.79 -0.14 16.56
C ILE A 496 7.29 -0.31 16.83
N SER A 497 6.76 -1.51 16.59
CA SER A 497 5.35 -1.82 16.89
C SER A 497 5.04 -1.67 18.39
N GLN A 498 5.94 -2.10 19.26
CA GLN A 498 5.82 -1.90 20.72
C GLN A 498 5.85 -0.42 21.08
N MET A 499 6.74 0.36 20.47
CA MET A 499 6.79 1.82 20.67
C MET A 499 5.49 2.51 20.22
N MET A 500 4.81 1.98 19.21
CA MET A 500 3.54 2.49 18.71
C MET A 500 2.31 1.92 19.45
N LYS A 501 2.51 1.15 20.51
CA LYS A 501 1.44 0.52 21.31
C LYS A 501 0.47 -0.31 20.46
N LYS A 502 0.96 -0.94 19.39
CA LYS A 502 0.12 -1.89 18.65
C LYS A 502 -0.14 -3.12 19.49
N PRO A 503 -1.36 -3.66 19.50
CA PRO A 503 -1.62 -4.94 20.13
C PRO A 503 -0.77 -6.01 19.43
N ASP A 504 -0.30 -6.96 20.20
CA ASP A 504 0.33 -8.17 19.66
C ASP A 504 -0.76 -8.95 18.89
N PRO A 505 -0.54 -9.34 17.64
CA PRO A 505 -1.55 -10.03 16.82
C PRO A 505 -1.96 -11.39 17.38
#